data_1991194270b5f54590e26c5c2edb27e3
#
_entry.id   1991194270b5f54590e26c5c2edb27e3
#
_cell.length_a   1.000
_cell.length_b   1.000
_cell.length_c   1.000
_cell.angle_alpha   90.00
_cell.angle_beta   90.00
_cell.angle_gamma   90.00
#
_symmetry.space_group_name_H-M   'P 1'
#
loop_
_entity.id
_entity.type
_entity.pdbx_description
1 polymer ?
#
loop_
_entity_poly.entity_id
_entity_poly.type
_entity_poly.pdbx_seq_one_letter_code
_entity_poly.pdbx_strand_id
1 'polypeptide(L)'
;MTGATWGLVASTFAASFVEFVEALTIVLAMGVTRGWRSALAGTLAALVALTAFTAAAGYALSTWLPESLLQLVVGTLLLIFGLQWLRKAVLRSSGLKAMHDEEEEYATQTAAARQAARQSRFGIDTFAFVVSFKGVFLEGVEVVFVVITFGLSAANMPAAIGGAAAAGVLVLLAGLVLHRPLAAIPENALKYGVGLLLASFGAYWAVEGLGVFTPTGESLEWPGSDWAILALIACWLLISRVLVRYLPRLKPQTAQLKPETVR
;
A
#
# COMPACT_ATOMS: atom_id res chain seq x y z
N MET A 1 7.54 13.40 23.78
CA MET A 1 7.75 12.84 22.43
C MET A 1 8.65 13.81 21.67
N THR A 2 9.69 13.32 21.01
CA THR A 2 10.60 14.15 20.21
C THR A 2 9.97 14.54 18.88
N GLY A 3 10.50 15.55 18.18
CA GLY A 3 10.04 15.91 16.83
C GLY A 3 10.11 14.76 15.84
N ALA A 4 11.14 13.88 15.95
CA ALA A 4 11.27 12.67 15.14
C ALA A 4 10.12 11.68 15.38
N THR A 5 9.69 11.50 16.64
CA THR A 5 8.55 10.62 16.97
C THR A 5 7.24 11.15 16.35
N TRP A 6 7.02 12.46 16.37
CA TRP A 6 5.85 13.04 15.71
C TRP A 6 5.90 12.91 14.19
N GLY A 7 7.08 13.06 13.58
CA GLY A 7 7.28 12.81 12.16
C GLY A 7 6.97 11.36 11.78
N LEU A 8 7.41 10.38 12.59
CA LEU A 8 7.09 8.96 12.41
C LEU A 8 5.59 8.71 12.48
N VAL A 9 4.93 9.17 13.54
CA VAL A 9 3.47 9.01 13.71
C VAL A 9 2.72 9.62 12.53
N ALA A 10 3.07 10.85 12.12
CA ALA A 10 2.41 11.52 11.01
C ALA A 10 2.61 10.79 9.67
N SER A 11 3.83 10.30 9.39
CA SER A 11 4.13 9.56 8.16
C SER A 11 3.38 8.23 8.10
N THR A 12 3.39 7.47 9.20
CA THR A 12 2.68 6.19 9.29
C THR A 12 1.17 6.40 9.24
N PHE A 13 0.66 7.43 9.91
CA PHE A 13 -0.75 7.84 9.82
C PHE A 13 -1.15 8.14 8.38
N ALA A 14 -0.43 9.04 7.70
CA ALA A 14 -0.79 9.48 6.36
C ALA A 14 -0.77 8.32 5.34
N ALA A 15 0.24 7.46 5.41
CA ALA A 15 0.33 6.29 4.54
C ALA A 15 -0.79 5.29 4.80
N SER A 16 -1.01 4.91 6.07
CA SER A 16 -2.07 3.96 6.45
C SER A 16 -3.47 4.51 6.20
N PHE A 17 -3.65 5.83 6.29
CA PHE A 17 -4.94 6.48 6.04
C PHE A 17 -5.42 6.24 4.61
N VAL A 18 -4.53 6.33 3.62
CA VAL A 18 -4.87 6.07 2.22
C VAL A 18 -5.37 4.64 2.04
N GLU A 19 -4.64 3.65 2.57
CA GLU A 19 -4.99 2.23 2.42
C GLU A 19 -6.30 1.89 3.14
N PHE A 20 -6.53 2.48 4.32
CA PHE A 20 -7.81 2.30 5.01
C PHE A 20 -9.00 2.94 4.27
N VAL A 21 -8.79 4.04 3.54
CA VAL A 21 -9.83 4.64 2.69
C VAL A 21 -10.14 3.73 1.51
N GLU A 22 -9.13 3.18 0.83
CA GLU A 22 -9.33 2.21 -0.26
C GLU A 22 -10.11 0.96 0.25
N ALA A 23 -9.68 0.39 1.39
CA ALA A 23 -10.41 -0.72 2.01
C ALA A 23 -11.86 -0.36 2.35
N LEU A 24 -12.07 0.83 2.94
CA LEU A 24 -13.42 1.31 3.29
C LEU A 24 -14.30 1.45 2.06
N THR A 25 -13.79 2.01 0.97
CA THR A 25 -14.50 2.20 -0.31
C THR A 25 -15.05 0.86 -0.82
N ILE A 26 -14.23 -0.20 -0.80
CA ILE A 26 -14.63 -1.55 -1.20
C ILE A 26 -15.73 -2.11 -0.27
N VAL A 27 -15.54 -1.98 1.05
CA VAL A 27 -16.50 -2.48 2.05
C VAL A 27 -17.84 -1.74 1.95
N LEU A 28 -17.81 -0.42 1.77
CA LEU A 28 -19.03 0.39 1.55
C LEU A 28 -19.77 -0.05 0.29
N ALA A 29 -19.07 -0.21 -0.84
CA ALA A 29 -19.66 -0.66 -2.10
C ALA A 29 -20.37 -2.01 -1.94
N MET A 30 -19.72 -2.98 -1.27
CA MET A 30 -20.31 -4.30 -1.03
C MET A 30 -21.45 -4.26 -0.01
N GLY A 31 -21.29 -3.50 1.07
CA GLY A 31 -22.30 -3.37 2.12
C GLY A 31 -23.62 -2.80 1.61
N VAL A 32 -23.54 -1.72 0.83
CA VAL A 32 -24.72 -1.03 0.27
C VAL A 32 -25.38 -1.84 -0.84
N THR A 33 -24.61 -2.54 -1.69
CA THR A 33 -25.17 -3.25 -2.87
C THR A 33 -25.62 -4.67 -2.59
N ARG A 34 -24.90 -5.38 -1.71
CA ARG A 34 -25.09 -6.83 -1.48
C ARG A 34 -25.45 -7.18 -0.05
N GLY A 35 -25.34 -6.23 0.87
CA GLY A 35 -25.70 -6.38 2.26
C GLY A 35 -24.53 -6.41 3.23
N TRP A 36 -24.69 -5.66 4.31
CA TRP A 36 -23.70 -5.43 5.34
C TRP A 36 -23.20 -6.69 6.04
N ARG A 37 -24.08 -7.69 6.24
CA ARG A 37 -23.69 -8.96 6.90
C ARG A 37 -22.56 -9.66 6.14
N SER A 38 -22.67 -9.69 4.80
CA SER A 38 -21.68 -10.36 3.95
C SER A 38 -20.39 -9.57 3.86
N ALA A 39 -20.48 -8.24 3.67
CA ALA A 39 -19.32 -7.36 3.64
C ALA A 39 -18.54 -7.38 4.95
N LEU A 40 -19.24 -7.23 6.09
CA LEU A 40 -18.60 -7.25 7.41
C LEU A 40 -18.03 -8.63 7.77
N ALA A 41 -18.68 -9.73 7.36
CA ALA A 41 -18.13 -11.06 7.55
C ALA A 41 -16.81 -11.26 6.77
N GLY A 42 -16.74 -10.76 5.52
CA GLY A 42 -15.53 -10.75 4.72
C GLY A 42 -14.42 -9.90 5.35
N THR A 43 -14.78 -8.69 5.79
CA THR A 43 -13.87 -7.78 6.51
C THR A 43 -13.30 -8.41 7.77
N LEU A 44 -14.15 -9.00 8.62
CA LEU A 44 -13.71 -9.63 9.86
C LEU A 44 -12.80 -10.83 9.58
N ALA A 45 -13.16 -11.67 8.61
CA ALA A 45 -12.32 -12.79 8.18
C ALA A 45 -10.94 -12.31 7.67
N ALA A 46 -10.91 -11.19 6.93
CA ALA A 46 -9.66 -10.58 6.46
C ALA A 46 -8.80 -10.09 7.63
N LEU A 47 -9.38 -9.41 8.61
CA LEU A 47 -8.66 -8.94 9.80
C LEU A 47 -8.08 -10.10 10.62
N VAL A 48 -8.85 -11.19 10.79
CA VAL A 48 -8.35 -12.40 11.46
C VAL A 48 -7.21 -13.04 10.68
N ALA A 49 -7.36 -13.19 9.36
CA ALA A 49 -6.32 -13.74 8.50
C ALA A 49 -5.06 -12.86 8.47
N LEU A 50 -5.21 -11.53 8.43
CA LEU A 50 -4.11 -10.57 8.48
C LEU A 50 -3.37 -10.64 9.81
N THR A 51 -4.09 -10.69 10.92
CA THR A 51 -3.50 -10.84 12.26
C THR A 51 -2.73 -12.16 12.36
N ALA A 52 -3.32 -13.27 11.93
CA ALA A 52 -2.66 -14.57 11.93
C ALA A 52 -1.42 -14.59 11.03
N PHE A 53 -1.52 -14.01 9.82
CA PHE A 53 -0.40 -13.88 8.89
C PHE A 53 0.74 -13.05 9.50
N THR A 54 0.42 -11.88 10.04
CA THR A 54 1.42 -10.96 10.64
C THR A 54 2.10 -11.58 11.85
N ALA A 55 1.33 -12.24 12.72
CA ALA A 55 1.87 -12.92 13.89
C ALA A 55 2.76 -14.12 13.49
N ALA A 56 2.31 -14.95 12.55
CA ALA A 56 3.07 -16.10 12.08
C ALA A 56 4.35 -15.67 11.34
N ALA A 57 4.24 -14.70 10.44
CA ALA A 57 5.38 -14.14 9.71
C ALA A 57 6.37 -13.47 10.68
N GLY A 58 5.89 -12.63 11.59
CA GLY A 58 6.73 -11.97 12.59
C GLY A 58 7.46 -12.95 13.49
N TYR A 59 6.78 -13.99 13.96
CA TYR A 59 7.39 -15.05 14.77
C TYR A 59 8.44 -15.83 13.97
N ALA A 60 8.10 -16.27 12.77
CA ALA A 60 9.03 -17.04 11.92
C ALA A 60 10.28 -16.22 11.56
N LEU A 61 10.08 -14.95 11.18
CA LEU A 61 11.17 -14.04 10.83
C LEU A 61 12.09 -13.74 12.02
N SER A 62 11.54 -13.53 13.21
CA SER A 62 12.32 -13.15 14.40
C SER A 62 13.04 -14.32 15.08
N THR A 63 12.57 -15.57 14.88
CA THR A 63 13.11 -16.75 15.61
C THR A 63 13.99 -17.64 14.76
N TRP A 64 13.76 -17.72 13.45
CA TRP A 64 14.36 -18.76 12.63
C TRP A 64 15.35 -18.23 11.59
N LEU A 65 15.34 -16.92 11.31
CA LEU A 65 16.18 -16.35 10.28
C LEU A 65 17.39 -15.63 10.88
N PRO A 66 18.61 -15.84 10.34
CA PRO A 66 19.75 -14.95 10.57
C PRO A 66 19.39 -13.53 10.13
N GLU A 67 20.01 -12.53 10.76
CA GLU A 67 19.74 -11.12 10.48
C GLU A 67 19.87 -10.76 9.00
N SER A 68 20.94 -11.23 8.34
CA SER A 68 21.17 -11.01 6.91
C SER A 68 20.05 -11.60 6.03
N LEU A 69 19.56 -12.81 6.34
CA LEU A 69 18.45 -13.41 5.59
C LEU A 69 17.14 -12.67 5.86
N LEU A 70 16.91 -12.23 7.10
CA LEU A 70 15.77 -11.38 7.45
C LEU A 70 15.78 -10.08 6.64
N GLN A 71 16.93 -9.38 6.60
CA GLN A 71 17.10 -8.15 5.82
C GLN A 71 16.88 -8.40 4.31
N LEU A 72 17.39 -9.50 3.77
CA LEU A 72 17.19 -9.85 2.37
C LEU A 72 15.71 -10.06 2.04
N VAL A 73 15.00 -10.84 2.85
CA VAL A 73 13.57 -11.15 2.62
C VAL A 73 12.72 -9.89 2.78
N VAL A 74 12.83 -9.23 3.92
CA VAL A 74 12.03 -8.03 4.23
C VAL A 74 12.39 -6.91 3.26
N GLY A 75 13.68 -6.66 3.04
CA GLY A 75 14.16 -5.63 2.12
C GLY A 75 13.66 -5.85 0.68
N THR A 76 13.70 -7.10 0.19
CA THR A 76 13.17 -7.43 -1.14
C THR A 76 11.66 -7.18 -1.24
N LEU A 77 10.89 -7.58 -0.23
CA LEU A 77 9.45 -7.32 -0.21
C LEU A 77 9.14 -5.83 -0.19
N LEU A 78 9.82 -5.06 0.66
CA LEU A 78 9.68 -3.59 0.73
C LEU A 78 10.05 -2.92 -0.60
N LEU A 79 11.12 -3.39 -1.25
CA LEU A 79 11.55 -2.89 -2.57
C LEU A 79 10.47 -3.16 -3.63
N ILE A 80 9.90 -4.36 -3.66
CA ILE A 80 8.82 -4.71 -4.59
C ILE A 80 7.61 -3.81 -4.37
N PHE A 81 7.14 -3.63 -3.14
CA PHE A 81 6.00 -2.77 -2.82
C PHE A 81 6.31 -1.31 -3.13
N GLY A 82 7.47 -0.81 -2.72
CA GLY A 82 7.90 0.56 -3.02
C GLY A 82 7.94 0.86 -4.52
N LEU A 83 8.48 -0.06 -5.31
CA LEU A 83 8.52 0.06 -6.77
C LEU A 83 7.11 -0.01 -7.40
N GLN A 84 6.21 -0.82 -6.87
CA GLN A 84 4.82 -0.86 -7.35
C GLN A 84 4.11 0.48 -7.10
N TRP A 85 4.28 1.08 -5.94
CA TRP A 85 3.70 2.38 -5.62
C TRP A 85 4.34 3.50 -6.44
N LEU A 86 5.66 3.53 -6.56
CA LEU A 86 6.37 4.48 -7.42
C LEU A 86 5.92 4.37 -8.88
N ARG A 87 5.79 3.13 -9.40
CA ARG A 87 5.30 2.89 -10.75
C ARG A 87 3.90 3.46 -10.94
N LYS A 88 2.96 3.17 -10.02
CA LYS A 88 1.59 3.70 -10.07
C LYS A 88 1.62 5.23 -10.07
N ALA A 89 2.36 5.85 -9.15
CA ALA A 89 2.45 7.29 -9.00
C ALA A 89 3.10 7.98 -10.21
N VAL A 90 4.18 7.40 -10.76
CA VAL A 90 4.86 7.91 -11.97
C VAL A 90 3.94 7.83 -13.19
N LEU A 91 3.24 6.71 -13.39
CA LEU A 91 2.31 6.56 -14.53
C LEU A 91 1.13 7.54 -14.44
N ARG A 92 0.61 7.80 -13.23
CA ARG A 92 -0.43 8.80 -13.01
C ARG A 92 0.11 10.22 -13.26
N SER A 93 1.26 10.57 -12.69
CA SER A 93 1.89 11.88 -12.86
C SER A 93 2.33 12.17 -14.29
N SER A 94 2.62 11.13 -15.09
CA SER A 94 2.96 11.26 -16.52
C SER A 94 1.74 11.30 -17.45
N GLY A 95 0.52 11.17 -16.89
CA GLY A 95 -0.72 11.14 -17.68
C GLY A 95 -0.92 9.85 -18.50
N LEU A 96 -0.13 8.80 -18.25
CA LEU A 96 -0.28 7.49 -18.89
C LEU A 96 -1.32 6.60 -18.18
N LYS A 97 -1.65 6.91 -16.94
CA LYS A 97 -2.72 6.29 -16.18
C LYS A 97 -3.60 7.39 -15.58
N ALA A 98 -4.92 7.17 -15.54
CA ALA A 98 -5.84 8.07 -14.86
C ALA A 98 -5.43 8.26 -13.38
N MET A 99 -5.67 9.44 -12.85
CA MET A 99 -5.55 9.66 -11.40
C MET A 99 -6.55 8.74 -10.69
N HIS A 100 -6.18 8.30 -9.49
CA HIS A 100 -7.13 7.51 -8.69
C HIS A 100 -8.25 8.43 -8.21
N ASP A 101 -9.48 7.93 -8.33
CA ASP A 101 -10.69 8.61 -7.91
C ASP A 101 -11.54 7.59 -7.12
N GLU A 102 -11.69 7.84 -5.84
CA GLU A 102 -12.46 6.99 -4.92
C GLU A 102 -13.95 6.89 -5.31
N GLU A 103 -14.50 7.94 -5.93
CA GLU A 103 -15.87 7.89 -6.41
C GLU A 103 -16.00 6.97 -7.63
N GLU A 104 -15.03 7.02 -8.56
CA GLU A 104 -14.99 6.13 -9.72
C GLU A 104 -14.76 4.67 -9.29
N GLU A 105 -13.87 4.43 -8.33
CA GLU A 105 -13.64 3.08 -7.76
C GLU A 105 -14.91 2.55 -7.09
N TYR A 106 -15.55 3.37 -6.25
CA TYR A 106 -16.83 3.01 -5.62
C TYR A 106 -17.91 2.70 -6.64
N ALA A 107 -18.05 3.53 -7.70
CA ALA A 107 -19.00 3.31 -8.78
C ALA A 107 -18.73 2.01 -9.53
N THR A 108 -17.46 1.74 -9.83
CA THR A 108 -16.99 0.52 -10.50
C THR A 108 -17.28 -0.72 -9.67
N GLN A 109 -16.93 -0.72 -8.40
CA GLN A 109 -17.20 -1.82 -7.48
C GLN A 109 -18.71 -2.06 -7.30
N THR A 110 -19.47 -0.99 -7.21
CA THR A 110 -20.94 -1.05 -7.12
C THR A 110 -21.56 -1.63 -8.39
N ALA A 111 -21.10 -1.22 -9.58
CA ALA A 111 -21.56 -1.75 -10.86
C ALA A 111 -21.22 -3.25 -11.00
N ALA A 112 -19.99 -3.64 -10.70
CA ALA A 112 -19.57 -5.05 -10.70
C ALA A 112 -20.40 -5.88 -9.71
N ALA A 113 -20.66 -5.35 -8.51
CA ALA A 113 -21.51 -6.01 -7.54
C ALA A 113 -22.95 -6.21 -8.03
N ARG A 114 -23.52 -5.24 -8.73
CA ARG A 114 -24.89 -5.36 -9.30
C ARG A 114 -24.98 -6.40 -10.43
N GLN A 115 -23.93 -6.52 -11.24
CA GLN A 115 -23.89 -7.43 -12.39
C GLN A 115 -23.58 -8.89 -12.00
N ALA A 116 -22.83 -9.11 -10.93
CA ALA A 116 -22.45 -10.46 -10.50
C ALA A 116 -23.70 -11.27 -10.10
N ALA A 117 -23.72 -12.57 -10.45
CA ALA A 117 -24.78 -13.47 -10.04
C ALA A 117 -24.88 -13.55 -8.51
N ARG A 118 -26.11 -13.59 -7.98
CA ARG A 118 -26.32 -13.74 -6.54
C ARG A 118 -26.14 -15.21 -6.16
N GLN A 119 -25.10 -15.50 -5.44
CA GLN A 119 -24.84 -16.82 -4.85
C GLN A 119 -24.77 -16.64 -3.34
N SER A 120 -25.72 -17.19 -2.63
CA SER A 120 -25.76 -17.12 -1.17
C SER A 120 -25.49 -18.51 -0.58
N ARG A 121 -24.53 -18.59 0.35
CA ARG A 121 -24.25 -19.79 1.15
C ARG A 121 -24.34 -19.41 2.62
N PHE A 122 -25.17 -20.14 3.38
CA PHE A 122 -25.45 -19.84 4.80
C PHE A 122 -25.94 -18.41 5.06
N GLY A 123 -26.70 -17.80 4.13
CA GLY A 123 -27.18 -16.43 4.27
C GLY A 123 -26.13 -15.34 4.03
N ILE A 124 -24.95 -15.70 3.52
CA ILE A 124 -23.85 -14.80 3.16
C ILE A 124 -23.75 -14.78 1.64
N ASP A 125 -23.79 -13.59 1.04
CA ASP A 125 -23.50 -13.39 -0.38
C ASP A 125 -22.01 -13.61 -0.63
N THR A 126 -21.66 -14.65 -1.41
CA THR A 126 -20.29 -15.08 -1.62
C THR A 126 -19.45 -14.01 -2.32
N PHE A 127 -20.05 -13.28 -3.28
CA PHE A 127 -19.33 -12.22 -3.98
C PHE A 127 -18.93 -11.09 -3.03
N ALA A 128 -19.88 -10.58 -2.25
CA ALA A 128 -19.59 -9.51 -1.29
C ALA A 128 -18.58 -9.93 -0.22
N PHE A 129 -18.69 -11.18 0.27
CA PHE A 129 -17.71 -11.72 1.21
C PHE A 129 -16.30 -11.75 0.63
N VAL A 130 -16.14 -12.35 -0.57
CA VAL A 130 -14.82 -12.52 -1.21
C VAL A 130 -14.20 -11.18 -1.58
N VAL A 131 -14.98 -10.25 -2.14
CA VAL A 131 -14.48 -8.93 -2.54
C VAL A 131 -14.06 -8.12 -1.31
N SER A 132 -14.88 -8.08 -0.24
CA SER A 132 -14.52 -7.40 1.00
C SER A 132 -13.31 -8.06 1.68
N PHE A 133 -13.26 -9.40 1.73
CA PHE A 133 -12.11 -10.12 2.26
C PHE A 133 -10.83 -9.76 1.51
N LYS A 134 -10.85 -9.90 0.18
CA LYS A 134 -9.67 -9.64 -0.66
C LYS A 134 -9.20 -8.19 -0.55
N GLY A 135 -10.13 -7.22 -0.63
CA GLY A 135 -9.79 -5.81 -0.53
C GLY A 135 -9.16 -5.48 0.82
N VAL A 136 -9.86 -5.77 1.92
CA VAL A 136 -9.34 -5.48 3.28
C VAL A 136 -8.04 -6.22 3.57
N PHE A 137 -7.88 -7.45 3.08
CA PHE A 137 -6.64 -8.21 3.29
C PHE A 137 -5.46 -7.59 2.53
N LEU A 138 -5.64 -7.20 1.26
CA LEU A 138 -4.58 -6.61 0.45
C LEU A 138 -4.16 -5.24 0.99
N GLU A 139 -5.11 -4.34 1.25
CA GLU A 139 -4.80 -3.02 1.82
C GLU A 139 -4.22 -3.15 3.24
N GLY A 140 -4.71 -4.11 4.02
CA GLY A 140 -4.15 -4.42 5.34
C GLY A 140 -2.70 -4.92 5.29
N VAL A 141 -2.33 -5.71 4.30
CA VAL A 141 -0.93 -6.12 4.07
C VAL A 141 -0.07 -4.89 3.75
N GLU A 142 -0.55 -3.94 2.94
CA GLU A 142 0.17 -2.70 2.64
C GLU A 142 0.39 -1.87 3.91
N VAL A 143 -0.63 -1.74 4.78
CA VAL A 143 -0.49 -1.09 6.11
C VAL A 143 0.55 -1.80 6.98
N VAL A 144 0.55 -3.12 7.04
CA VAL A 144 1.54 -3.89 7.81
C VAL A 144 2.96 -3.58 7.34
N PHE A 145 3.19 -3.54 6.02
CA PHE A 145 4.51 -3.18 5.48
C PHE A 145 4.93 -1.75 5.82
N VAL A 146 4.00 -0.79 5.73
CA VAL A 146 4.25 0.61 6.13
C VAL A 146 4.66 0.69 7.60
N VAL A 147 3.92 0.04 8.50
CA VAL A 147 4.18 0.05 9.94
C VAL A 147 5.53 -0.60 10.25
N ILE A 148 5.81 -1.76 9.66
CA ILE A 148 7.09 -2.46 9.88
C ILE A 148 8.25 -1.59 9.39
N THR A 149 8.17 -1.05 8.18
CA THR A 149 9.24 -0.24 7.59
C THR A 149 9.55 0.97 8.44
N PHE A 150 8.56 1.79 8.72
CA PHE A 150 8.75 3.03 9.46
C PHE A 150 9.08 2.77 10.93
N GLY A 151 8.47 1.74 11.53
CA GLY A 151 8.73 1.37 12.91
C GLY A 151 10.14 0.85 13.15
N LEU A 152 10.66 0.02 12.26
CA LEU A 152 12.03 -0.49 12.32
C LEU A 152 13.05 0.59 11.99
N SER A 153 12.82 1.38 10.92
CA SER A 153 13.72 2.48 10.53
C SER A 153 13.91 3.53 11.62
N ALA A 154 12.86 3.80 12.39
CA ALA A 154 12.91 4.76 13.49
C ALA A 154 13.21 4.10 14.86
N ALA A 155 13.44 2.80 14.92
CA ALA A 155 13.56 2.00 16.14
C ALA A 155 12.42 2.28 17.15
N ASN A 156 11.21 2.54 16.65
CA ASN A 156 10.05 2.93 17.47
C ASN A 156 8.74 2.35 16.92
N MET A 157 8.63 1.03 17.01
CA MET A 157 7.43 0.29 16.55
C MET A 157 6.13 0.75 17.23
N PRO A 158 6.07 1.04 18.55
CA PRO A 158 4.84 1.51 19.16
C PRO A 158 4.30 2.81 18.56
N ALA A 159 5.19 3.77 18.19
CA ALA A 159 4.78 5.03 17.58
C ALA A 159 4.24 4.80 16.14
N ALA A 160 4.86 3.91 15.37
CA ALA A 160 4.37 3.55 14.04
C ALA A 160 3.00 2.87 14.11
N ILE A 161 2.82 1.90 15.01
CA ILE A 161 1.51 1.26 15.27
C ILE A 161 0.46 2.29 15.70
N GLY A 162 0.84 3.23 16.59
CA GLY A 162 -0.05 4.30 17.03
C GLY A 162 -0.54 5.19 15.90
N GLY A 163 0.35 5.55 14.96
CA GLY A 163 -0.01 6.31 13.75
C GLY A 163 -1.02 5.58 12.88
N ALA A 164 -0.75 4.31 12.56
CA ALA A 164 -1.66 3.48 11.77
C ALA A 164 -3.01 3.26 12.47
N ALA A 165 -3.01 2.98 13.78
CA ALA A 165 -4.22 2.80 14.55
C ALA A 165 -5.09 4.07 14.57
N ALA A 166 -4.47 5.25 14.74
CA ALA A 166 -5.17 6.53 14.68
C ALA A 166 -5.81 6.76 13.31
N ALA A 167 -5.13 6.41 12.22
CA ALA A 167 -5.66 6.48 10.86
C ALA A 167 -6.88 5.55 10.70
N GLY A 168 -6.76 4.30 11.14
CA GLY A 168 -7.86 3.32 11.08
C GLY A 168 -9.10 3.78 11.84
N VAL A 169 -8.91 4.29 13.06
CA VAL A 169 -10.01 4.85 13.88
C VAL A 169 -10.67 6.01 13.16
N LEU A 170 -9.89 6.96 12.62
CA LEU A 170 -10.43 8.11 11.92
C LEU A 170 -11.24 7.70 10.68
N VAL A 171 -10.70 6.79 9.87
CA VAL A 171 -11.40 6.30 8.66
C VAL A 171 -12.67 5.57 9.01
N LEU A 172 -12.67 4.72 10.04
CA LEU A 172 -13.88 4.05 10.53
C LEU A 172 -14.94 5.04 10.98
N LEU A 173 -14.57 6.06 11.78
CA LEU A 173 -15.48 7.10 12.24
C LEU A 173 -16.04 7.91 11.06
N ALA A 174 -15.18 8.30 10.12
CA ALA A 174 -15.60 8.99 8.92
C ALA A 174 -16.56 8.15 8.07
N GLY A 175 -16.28 6.86 7.88
CA GLY A 175 -17.14 5.94 7.16
C GLY A 175 -18.52 5.75 7.78
N LEU A 176 -18.58 5.71 9.13
CA LEU A 176 -19.85 5.62 9.86
C LEU A 176 -20.73 6.88 9.70
N VAL A 177 -20.11 8.07 9.58
CA VAL A 177 -20.79 9.34 9.46
C VAL A 177 -21.18 9.66 8.02
N LEU A 178 -20.23 9.50 7.09
CA LEU A 178 -20.38 9.99 5.72
C LEU A 178 -21.09 9.01 4.79
N HIS A 179 -20.97 7.71 5.05
CA HIS A 179 -21.49 6.63 4.18
C HIS A 179 -21.11 6.79 2.68
N ARG A 180 -20.07 7.56 2.41
CA ARG A 180 -19.53 7.90 1.08
C ARG A 180 -18.01 7.83 1.08
N PRO A 181 -17.39 7.56 -0.07
CA PRO A 181 -15.93 7.60 -0.19
C PRO A 181 -15.38 8.99 0.19
N LEU A 182 -14.18 9.01 0.75
CA LEU A 182 -13.47 10.23 1.15
C LEU A 182 -12.70 10.80 -0.07
N ALA A 183 -13.40 11.51 -0.95
CA ALA A 183 -12.92 11.93 -2.28
C ALA A 183 -11.79 12.99 -2.30
N ALA A 184 -11.37 13.56 -1.17
CA ALA A 184 -10.48 14.73 -1.16
C ALA A 184 -9.02 14.45 -0.78
N ILE A 185 -8.52 13.21 -0.93
CA ILE A 185 -7.18 12.82 -0.46
C ILE A 185 -6.17 12.93 -1.60
N PRO A 186 -5.01 13.60 -1.40
CA PRO A 186 -3.94 13.62 -2.40
C PRO A 186 -3.17 12.30 -2.45
N GLU A 187 -3.89 11.20 -2.71
CA GLU A 187 -3.40 9.80 -2.69
C GLU A 187 -2.12 9.62 -3.49
N ASN A 188 -2.09 10.16 -4.73
CA ASN A 188 -0.92 10.01 -5.59
C ASN A 188 0.35 10.63 -5.01
N ALA A 189 0.24 11.76 -4.30
CA ALA A 189 1.39 12.39 -3.64
C ALA A 189 1.84 11.58 -2.43
N LEU A 190 0.91 11.05 -1.64
CA LEU A 190 1.20 10.20 -0.49
C LEU A 190 1.83 8.89 -0.93
N LYS A 191 1.24 8.16 -1.88
CA LYS A 191 1.81 6.92 -2.44
C LYS A 191 3.17 7.15 -3.12
N TYR A 192 3.38 8.32 -3.74
CA TYR A 192 4.70 8.67 -4.28
C TYR A 192 5.75 8.82 -3.18
N GLY A 193 5.45 9.59 -2.11
CA GLY A 193 6.36 9.79 -0.99
C GLY A 193 6.68 8.49 -0.25
N VAL A 194 5.64 7.72 0.09
CA VAL A 194 5.80 6.41 0.75
C VAL A 194 6.53 5.43 -0.15
N GLY A 195 6.20 5.38 -1.45
CA GLY A 195 6.88 4.53 -2.42
C GLY A 195 8.38 4.82 -2.53
N LEU A 196 8.79 6.10 -2.45
CA LEU A 196 10.21 6.50 -2.38
C LEU A 196 10.89 5.93 -1.15
N LEU A 197 10.26 6.05 0.02
CA LEU A 197 10.81 5.54 1.27
C LEU A 197 10.90 4.01 1.26
N LEU A 198 9.81 3.32 0.91
CA LEU A 198 9.79 1.85 0.83
C LEU A 198 10.83 1.31 -0.16
N ALA A 199 10.95 1.91 -1.36
CA ALA A 199 11.95 1.49 -2.34
C ALA A 199 13.38 1.73 -1.86
N SER A 200 13.63 2.82 -1.14
CA SER A 200 14.96 3.17 -0.62
C SER A 200 15.35 2.24 0.53
N PHE A 201 14.50 2.07 1.54
CA PHE A 201 14.76 1.13 2.64
C PHE A 201 14.81 -0.31 2.15
N GLY A 202 13.91 -0.67 1.22
CA GLY A 202 13.91 -1.99 0.61
C GLY A 202 15.21 -2.30 -0.13
N ALA A 203 15.72 -1.36 -0.94
CA ALA A 203 17.01 -1.51 -1.61
C ALA A 203 18.16 -1.57 -0.61
N TYR A 204 18.13 -0.72 0.43
CA TYR A 204 19.13 -0.69 1.48
C TYR A 204 19.26 -2.05 2.16
N TRP A 205 18.15 -2.57 2.71
CA TRP A 205 18.15 -3.85 3.41
C TRP A 205 18.34 -5.06 2.50
N ALA A 206 17.82 -5.03 1.28
CA ALA A 206 18.05 -6.12 0.33
C ALA A 206 19.54 -6.29 0.01
N VAL A 207 20.29 -5.18 -0.13
CA VAL A 207 21.75 -5.23 -0.36
C VAL A 207 22.50 -5.70 0.88
N GLU A 208 22.19 -5.18 2.08
CA GLU A 208 22.77 -5.68 3.33
C GLU A 208 22.52 -7.18 3.50
N GLY A 209 21.31 -7.61 3.19
CA GLY A 209 20.91 -9.01 3.28
C GLY A 209 21.63 -9.95 2.32
N LEU A 210 22.24 -9.45 1.23
CA LEU A 210 23.09 -10.27 0.36
C LEU A 210 24.31 -10.86 1.11
N GLY A 211 24.63 -10.33 2.27
CA GLY A 211 25.66 -10.89 3.13
C GLY A 211 25.41 -12.33 3.54
N VAL A 212 24.17 -12.83 3.48
CA VAL A 212 23.83 -14.25 3.69
C VAL A 212 24.59 -15.19 2.75
N PHE A 213 25.01 -14.72 1.58
CA PHE A 213 25.76 -15.48 0.60
C PHE A 213 27.28 -15.36 0.77
N THR A 214 27.75 -14.58 1.75
CA THR A 214 29.18 -14.48 2.08
C THR A 214 29.61 -15.63 2.99
N PRO A 215 30.91 -15.96 3.06
CA PRO A 215 31.40 -17.00 3.95
C PRO A 215 31.12 -16.76 5.45
N THR A 216 30.96 -15.49 5.85
CA THR A 216 30.62 -15.12 7.24
C THR A 216 29.13 -15.20 7.51
N GLY A 217 28.29 -15.05 6.49
CA GLY A 217 26.83 -14.95 6.64
C GLY A 217 26.35 -13.68 7.31
N GLU A 218 27.25 -12.72 7.57
CA GLU A 218 26.94 -11.45 8.21
C GLU A 218 26.41 -10.43 7.19
N SER A 219 25.59 -9.48 7.66
CA SER A 219 25.07 -8.40 6.84
C SER A 219 26.17 -7.57 6.20
N LEU A 220 25.98 -7.16 4.94
CA LEU A 220 26.92 -6.26 4.27
C LEU A 220 26.75 -4.83 4.79
N GLU A 221 27.86 -4.13 4.96
CA GLU A 221 27.83 -2.72 5.35
C GLU A 221 27.86 -1.82 4.10
N TRP A 222 26.99 -0.81 4.11
CA TRP A 222 27.00 0.22 3.07
C TRP A 222 28.17 1.20 3.28
N PRO A 223 28.85 1.61 2.19
CA PRO A 223 29.77 2.74 2.26
C PRO A 223 29.02 3.98 2.77
N GLY A 224 29.45 4.52 3.92
CA GLY A 224 28.82 5.68 4.55
C GLY A 224 27.58 5.35 5.40
N SER A 225 27.36 4.08 5.75
CA SER A 225 26.28 3.63 6.66
C SER A 225 24.90 4.23 6.29
N ASP A 226 24.20 4.81 7.25
CA ASP A 226 22.84 5.36 7.08
C ASP A 226 22.70 6.46 6.00
N TRP A 227 23.82 7.15 5.63
CA TRP A 227 23.81 8.14 4.55
C TRP A 227 23.49 7.52 3.19
N ALA A 228 23.71 6.23 3.01
CA ALA A 228 23.34 5.50 1.80
C ALA A 228 21.82 5.54 1.56
N ILE A 229 21.00 5.58 2.61
CA ILE A 229 19.54 5.70 2.49
C ILE A 229 19.16 7.02 1.79
N LEU A 230 19.79 8.13 2.18
CA LEU A 230 19.54 9.43 1.56
C LEU A 230 19.98 9.45 0.09
N ALA A 231 21.09 8.80 -0.23
CA ALA A 231 21.55 8.63 -1.61
C ALA A 231 20.57 7.80 -2.44
N LEU A 232 20.00 6.73 -1.87
CA LEU A 232 18.97 5.91 -2.52
C LEU A 232 17.66 6.69 -2.73
N ILE A 233 17.23 7.48 -1.74
CA ILE A 233 16.05 8.37 -1.89
C ILE A 233 16.28 9.35 -3.03
N ALA A 234 17.44 10.01 -3.08
CA ALA A 234 17.80 10.93 -4.15
C ALA A 234 17.85 10.23 -5.52
N CYS A 235 18.39 9.02 -5.59
CA CYS A 235 18.43 8.21 -6.80
C CYS A 235 17.03 7.86 -7.31
N TRP A 236 16.16 7.31 -6.47
CA TRP A 236 14.77 7.00 -6.83
C TRP A 236 13.96 8.24 -7.19
N LEU A 237 14.20 9.37 -6.50
CA LEU A 237 13.59 10.66 -6.83
C LEU A 237 14.01 11.13 -8.23
N LEU A 238 15.29 11.03 -8.56
CA LEU A 238 15.80 11.41 -9.90
C LEU A 238 15.24 10.50 -10.98
N ILE A 239 15.29 9.18 -10.78
CA ILE A 239 14.75 8.19 -11.72
C ILE A 239 13.27 8.47 -11.98
N SER A 240 12.48 8.65 -10.93
CA SER A 240 11.04 8.91 -11.07
C SER A 240 10.75 10.24 -11.78
N ARG A 241 11.52 11.31 -11.49
CA ARG A 241 11.40 12.61 -12.17
C ARG A 241 11.75 12.51 -13.67
N VAL A 242 12.80 11.76 -13.99
CA VAL A 242 13.19 11.48 -15.36
C VAL A 242 12.06 10.72 -16.08
N LEU A 243 11.56 9.64 -15.47
CA LEU A 243 10.47 8.85 -16.05
C LEU A 243 9.21 9.68 -16.28
N VAL A 244 8.78 10.50 -15.33
CA VAL A 244 7.61 11.39 -15.49
C VAL A 244 7.77 12.34 -16.69
N ARG A 245 9.00 12.82 -16.96
CA ARG A 245 9.26 13.74 -18.08
C ARG A 245 9.36 13.05 -19.43
N TYR A 246 9.89 11.82 -19.48
CA TYR A 246 10.17 11.12 -20.74
C TYR A 246 9.04 10.19 -21.18
N LEU A 247 8.33 9.55 -20.27
CA LEU A 247 7.25 8.61 -20.61
C LEU A 247 6.14 9.20 -21.51
N PRO A 248 5.67 10.44 -21.33
CA PRO A 248 4.65 11.01 -22.22
C PRO A 248 5.13 11.16 -23.67
N ARG A 249 6.46 11.32 -23.88
CA ARG A 249 7.07 11.46 -25.21
C ARG A 249 7.11 10.16 -25.99
N LEU A 250 6.95 9.02 -25.31
CA LEU A 250 6.96 7.68 -25.91
C LEU A 250 5.56 7.24 -26.38
N LYS A 251 4.51 8.06 -26.16
CA LYS A 251 3.17 7.76 -26.71
C LYS A 251 3.24 7.78 -28.23
N PRO A 252 2.87 6.68 -28.94
CA PRO A 252 2.70 6.72 -30.38
C PRO A 252 1.62 7.76 -30.73
N GLN A 253 1.86 8.58 -31.75
CA GLN A 253 0.91 9.60 -32.24
C GLN A 253 -0.40 9.03 -32.81
N THR A 254 -0.57 7.74 -32.89
CA THR A 254 -1.73 7.03 -33.42
C THR A 254 -3.03 7.17 -32.62
N ALA A 255 -3.03 7.79 -31.44
CA ALA A 255 -4.22 7.98 -30.64
C ALA A 255 -4.99 9.29 -30.90
N GLN A 256 -4.59 10.11 -31.89
CA GLN A 256 -5.24 11.39 -32.21
C GLN A 256 -6.14 11.35 -33.46
N LEU A 257 -6.34 10.21 -34.08
CA LEU A 257 -7.36 10.07 -35.12
C LEU A 257 -8.72 9.96 -34.44
N LYS A 258 -9.34 11.10 -34.11
CA LYS A 258 -10.79 11.20 -33.93
C LYS A 258 -11.45 10.64 -35.21
N PRO A 259 -12.48 9.79 -35.10
CA PRO A 259 -13.30 9.50 -36.27
C PRO A 259 -13.95 10.82 -36.69
N GLU A 260 -13.61 11.29 -37.88
CA GLU A 260 -14.39 12.32 -38.57
C GLU A 260 -15.82 11.83 -38.65
N THR A 261 -16.73 12.62 -38.12
CA THR A 261 -18.16 12.49 -38.27
C THR A 261 -18.48 12.44 -39.75
N VAL A 262 -18.81 11.26 -40.27
CA VAL A 262 -19.49 11.10 -41.53
C VAL A 262 -20.89 11.74 -41.37
N ARG A 263 -21.13 12.81 -42.12
CA ARG A 263 -22.46 13.45 -42.30
C ARG A 263 -23.38 12.55 -43.08
#